data_dc67f7f6b21510dbfe486e4d84a30a48
#
_entry.id   dc67f7f6b21510dbfe486e4d84a30a48
#
_cell.length_a   1.000
_cell.length_b   1.000
_cell.length_c   1.000
_cell.angle_alpha   90.00
_cell.angle_beta   90.00
_cell.angle_gamma   90.00
#
_symmetry.space_group_name_H-M   'P 1'
#
loop_
_entity.id
_entity.type
_entity.pdbx_description
1 polymer ?
#
loop_
_entity_poly.entity_id
_entity_poly.type
_entity_poly.pdbx_seq_one_letter_code
_entity_poly.pdbx_strand_id
1 'polypeptide(L)'
;MIERARELRWNDTDAEARLWNALRARRLGGWGWKRQVPWGPFFLDFLSVEAGLVVEVDGGQHSERTDYDARRTSYVERSGLRVIRFWNSDVLTNRDGVCATILDACGGERDGTPLPRGAAPRGRG
;
A
#
# COMPACT_ATOMS: atom_id res chain seq x y z
N MET A 1 10.88 -21.96 -17.29
CA MET A 1 9.77 -21.70 -16.85
C MET A 1 9.73 -21.07 -15.55
N ILE A 2 10.08 -21.67 -14.54
CA ILE A 2 10.14 -21.06 -13.30
C ILE A 2 10.98 -19.83 -13.31
N GLU A 3 12.06 -19.83 -13.98
CA GLU A 3 12.85 -18.69 -14.05
C GLU A 3 12.18 -17.54 -14.66
N ARG A 4 11.40 -17.78 -15.73
CA ARG A 4 10.74 -16.73 -16.35
C ARG A 4 9.72 -16.14 -15.41
N ALA A 5 8.98 -16.91 -14.72
CA ALA A 5 8.01 -16.40 -13.81
C ALA A 5 8.72 -15.61 -12.72
N ARG A 6 9.89 -16.07 -12.34
CA ARG A 6 10.62 -15.41 -11.33
C ARG A 6 11.11 -14.05 -11.83
N GLU A 7 11.52 -13.98 -13.05
CA GLU A 7 11.93 -12.74 -13.61
C GLU A 7 10.82 -11.73 -13.62
N LEU A 8 9.64 -12.16 -14.00
CA LEU A 8 8.53 -11.25 -14.01
C LEU A 8 8.22 -10.75 -12.63
N ARG A 9 8.34 -11.61 -11.64
CA ARG A 9 8.08 -11.20 -10.30
C ARG A 9 9.19 -10.35 -9.75
N TRP A 10 10.38 -10.50 -10.26
CA TRP A 10 11.46 -9.74 -9.80
C TRP A 10 11.21 -8.26 -9.90
N ASN A 11 10.70 -7.77 -11.01
CA ASN A 11 10.47 -6.37 -11.18
C ASN A 11 9.48 -5.83 -10.17
N ASP A 12 8.39 -6.55 -9.96
CA ASP A 12 7.41 -6.13 -9.00
C ASP A 12 7.99 -6.21 -7.60
N THR A 13 8.77 -7.25 -7.35
CA THR A 13 9.33 -7.44 -6.04
C THR A 13 10.34 -6.35 -5.70
N ASP A 14 11.06 -5.85 -6.70
CA ASP A 14 12.04 -4.81 -6.44
C ASP A 14 11.36 -3.53 -5.98
N ALA A 15 10.30 -3.11 -6.67
CA ALA A 15 9.59 -1.91 -6.29
C ALA A 15 8.95 -2.09 -4.90
N GLU A 16 8.36 -3.26 -4.66
CA GLU A 16 7.74 -3.50 -3.37
C GLU A 16 8.76 -3.52 -2.27
N ALA A 17 9.93 -4.11 -2.52
CA ALA A 17 10.96 -4.17 -1.50
C ALA A 17 11.49 -2.79 -1.17
N ARG A 18 11.63 -1.94 -2.19
CA ARG A 18 12.11 -0.61 -1.93
C ARG A 18 11.10 0.19 -1.14
N LEU A 19 9.83 0.03 -1.45
CA LEU A 19 8.82 0.75 -0.71
C LEU A 19 8.72 0.19 0.71
N TRP A 20 8.80 -1.13 0.86
CA TRP A 20 8.74 -1.73 2.19
C TRP A 20 9.86 -1.21 3.07
N ASN A 21 11.05 -1.05 2.50
CA ASN A 21 12.16 -0.54 3.28
C ASN A 21 11.89 0.86 3.80
N ALA A 22 11.08 1.63 3.12
CA ALA A 22 10.74 2.98 3.58
C ALA A 22 9.61 2.95 4.61
N LEU A 23 8.76 1.94 4.56
CA LEU A 23 7.58 1.88 5.43
C LEU A 23 7.79 1.08 6.72
N ARG A 24 8.64 0.07 6.65
CA ARG A 24 8.78 -0.85 7.78
C ARG A 24 9.33 -0.16 9.01
N ALA A 25 9.11 -0.78 10.14
CA ALA A 25 9.67 -0.29 11.42
C ALA A 25 9.27 1.14 11.74
N ARG A 26 8.09 1.52 11.28
CA ARG A 26 7.54 2.85 11.53
C ARG A 26 8.45 3.96 11.04
N ARG A 27 9.21 3.68 10.00
CA ARG A 27 10.15 4.65 9.49
C ARG A 27 9.51 5.86 8.84
N LEU A 28 8.32 5.69 8.25
CA LEU A 28 7.69 6.81 7.58
C LEU A 28 6.70 7.46 8.52
N GLY A 29 7.14 8.51 9.16
CA GLY A 29 6.26 9.31 10.00
C GLY A 29 5.71 8.60 11.23
N GLY A 30 6.26 7.46 11.57
CA GLY A 30 5.80 6.73 12.75
C GLY A 30 4.63 5.82 12.54
N TRP A 31 4.15 5.70 11.28
CA TRP A 31 2.99 4.85 11.01
C TRP A 31 3.38 3.38 10.87
N GLY A 32 2.53 2.50 11.40
CA GLY A 32 2.78 1.07 11.29
C GLY A 32 2.20 0.52 10.02
N TRP A 33 2.97 -0.29 9.32
CA TRP A 33 2.57 -0.89 8.05
C TRP A 33 2.80 -2.38 8.06
N LYS A 34 1.94 -3.09 7.33
CA LYS A 34 2.13 -4.51 7.09
C LYS A 34 2.06 -4.71 5.59
N ARG A 35 2.68 -5.78 5.11
CA ARG A 35 2.65 -6.04 3.68
C ARG A 35 2.03 -7.39 3.41
N GLN A 36 1.53 -7.58 2.21
CA GLN A 36 0.93 -8.81 1.75
C GLN A 36 -0.13 -9.30 2.72
N VAL A 37 -1.13 -8.48 2.94
CA VAL A 37 -2.14 -8.72 3.94
C VAL A 37 -3.38 -9.34 3.31
N PRO A 38 -3.84 -10.49 3.77
CA PRO A 38 -5.09 -11.05 3.25
C PRO A 38 -6.25 -10.17 3.67
N TRP A 39 -7.14 -9.88 2.75
CA TRP A 39 -8.28 -9.04 3.05
C TRP A 39 -9.47 -9.57 2.27
N GLY A 40 -10.32 -10.38 2.91
CA GLY A 40 -11.39 -11.05 2.20
C GLY A 40 -10.79 -11.94 1.13
N PRO A 41 -11.30 -11.88 -0.08
CA PRO A 41 -10.77 -12.72 -1.14
C PRO A 41 -9.53 -12.12 -1.83
N PHE A 42 -8.98 -11.05 -1.27
CA PHE A 42 -7.90 -10.35 -1.92
C PHE A 42 -6.67 -10.29 -1.04
N PHE A 43 -5.57 -9.82 -1.60
CA PHE A 43 -4.38 -9.51 -0.83
C PHE A 43 -4.06 -8.05 -1.06
N LEU A 44 -3.65 -7.37 -0.02
CA LEU A 44 -3.27 -5.96 -0.12
C LEU A 44 -1.76 -5.89 -0.08
N ASP A 45 -1.17 -5.06 -0.91
CA ASP A 45 0.28 -4.96 -0.94
C ASP A 45 0.79 -4.38 0.38
N PHE A 46 0.26 -3.25 0.80
CA PHE A 46 0.66 -2.62 2.06
C PHE A 46 -0.56 -2.05 2.75
N LEU A 47 -0.64 -2.25 4.03
CA LEU A 47 -1.78 -1.76 4.81
C LEU A 47 -1.31 -1.11 6.08
N SER A 48 -1.82 0.09 6.37
CA SER A 48 -1.66 0.70 7.66
C SER A 48 -3.05 0.83 8.26
N VAL A 49 -3.35 0.02 9.25
CA VAL A 49 -4.65 0.08 9.90
C VAL A 49 -4.77 1.39 10.65
N GLU A 50 -3.67 1.83 11.25
CA GLU A 50 -3.67 3.08 11.99
C GLU A 50 -4.06 4.26 11.11
N ALA A 51 -3.54 4.30 9.90
CA ALA A 51 -3.85 5.39 8.99
C ALA A 51 -5.11 5.14 8.17
N GLY A 52 -5.61 3.92 8.19
CA GLY A 52 -6.76 3.58 7.37
C GLY A 52 -6.43 3.64 5.89
N LEU A 53 -5.23 3.23 5.53
CA LEU A 53 -4.73 3.42 4.18
C LEU A 53 -4.11 2.15 3.61
N VAL A 54 -4.42 1.90 2.34
CA VAL A 54 -3.86 0.79 1.61
C VAL A 54 -3.04 1.37 0.47
N VAL A 55 -1.83 0.88 0.26
CA VAL A 55 -0.99 1.31 -0.84
C VAL A 55 -0.76 0.11 -1.75
N GLU A 56 -0.98 0.31 -3.03
CA GLU A 56 -0.79 -0.74 -4.01
C GLU A 56 0.28 -0.31 -5.01
N VAL A 57 1.12 -1.26 -5.40
CA VAL A 57 2.17 -0.98 -6.37
C VAL A 57 1.84 -1.77 -7.62
N ASP A 58 1.74 -1.07 -8.73
CA ASP A 58 1.25 -1.66 -9.95
C ASP A 58 2.30 -1.73 -11.01
N GLY A 59 2.36 -2.85 -11.73
CA GLY A 59 3.37 -3.04 -12.73
C GLY A 59 3.15 -2.33 -14.05
N GLY A 60 1.96 -1.86 -14.26
CA GLY A 60 1.76 -1.06 -15.45
C GLY A 60 1.25 -1.76 -16.67
N GLN A 61 0.86 -2.98 -16.60
CA GLN A 61 0.32 -3.62 -17.74
C GLN A 61 -0.92 -4.28 -17.36
N HIS A 62 -1.93 -3.58 -17.03
CA HIS A 62 -3.10 -4.17 -16.54
C HIS A 62 -4.37 -3.80 -17.11
N SER A 63 -4.39 -3.42 -18.33
CA SER A 63 -5.65 -2.99 -18.93
C SER A 63 -6.66 -4.12 -18.88
N GLU A 64 -6.21 -5.33 -18.89
CA GLU A 64 -7.14 -6.41 -18.88
C GLU A 64 -7.72 -6.69 -17.54
N ARG A 65 -7.18 -6.15 -16.50
CA ARG A 65 -7.65 -6.45 -15.18
C ARG A 65 -8.39 -5.31 -14.54
N THR A 66 -8.85 -4.42 -15.34
CA THR A 66 -9.53 -3.24 -14.83
C THR A 66 -10.73 -3.57 -13.98
N ASP A 67 -11.56 -4.52 -14.43
CA ASP A 67 -12.77 -4.85 -13.67
C ASP A 67 -12.40 -5.51 -12.35
N TYR A 68 -11.43 -6.38 -12.37
CA TYR A 68 -11.00 -7.05 -11.16
C TYR A 68 -10.45 -6.02 -10.17
N ASP A 69 -9.64 -5.09 -10.65
CA ASP A 69 -9.06 -4.07 -9.81
C ASP A 69 -10.14 -3.17 -9.22
N ALA A 70 -11.13 -2.83 -10.01
CA ALA A 70 -12.21 -1.98 -9.53
C ALA A 70 -13.00 -2.68 -8.44
N ARG A 71 -13.25 -3.97 -8.60
CA ARG A 71 -13.99 -4.72 -7.58
C ARG A 71 -13.19 -4.83 -6.31
N ARG A 72 -11.88 -5.03 -6.44
CA ARG A 72 -11.02 -5.14 -5.27
C ARG A 72 -10.99 -3.81 -4.52
N THR A 73 -10.84 -2.71 -5.24
CA THR A 73 -10.80 -1.39 -4.64
C THR A 73 -12.12 -1.10 -3.93
N SER A 74 -13.24 -1.40 -4.57
CA SER A 74 -14.52 -1.18 -3.95
C SER A 74 -14.67 -1.99 -2.67
N TYR A 75 -14.25 -3.24 -2.70
CA TYR A 75 -14.34 -4.10 -1.55
C TYR A 75 -13.55 -3.50 -0.39
N VAL A 76 -12.34 -3.06 -0.68
CA VAL A 76 -11.47 -2.51 0.34
C VAL A 76 -12.04 -1.21 0.88
N GLU A 77 -12.56 -0.37 0.00
CA GLU A 77 -13.09 0.91 0.43
C GLU A 77 -14.35 0.76 1.28
N ARG A 78 -15.11 -0.28 1.03
CA ARG A 78 -16.29 -0.51 1.84
C ARG A 78 -15.92 -0.90 3.26
N SER A 79 -14.67 -1.32 3.48
CA SER A 79 -14.19 -1.62 4.81
C SER A 79 -13.75 -0.37 5.56
N GLY A 80 -13.87 0.78 4.94
CA GLY A 80 -13.47 2.04 5.58
C GLY A 80 -12.04 2.43 5.32
N LEU A 81 -11.37 1.74 4.39
CA LEU A 81 -9.99 2.04 4.08
C LEU A 81 -9.91 2.84 2.79
N ARG A 82 -8.87 3.64 2.64
CA ARG A 82 -8.63 4.38 1.41
C ARG A 82 -7.52 3.66 0.67
N VAL A 83 -7.55 3.71 -0.64
CA VAL A 83 -6.57 3.02 -1.47
C VAL A 83 -5.84 4.04 -2.33
N ILE A 84 -4.51 4.01 -2.33
CA ILE A 84 -3.77 4.80 -3.28
C ILE A 84 -2.83 3.84 -4.01
N ARG A 85 -2.57 4.16 -5.26
CA ARG A 85 -1.83 3.25 -6.11
C ARG A 85 -0.70 3.99 -6.78
N PHE A 86 0.43 3.33 -6.89
CA PHE A 86 1.59 3.88 -7.56
C PHE A 86 2.08 2.89 -8.60
N TRP A 87 2.74 3.39 -9.63
CA TRP A 87 3.34 2.53 -10.62
C TRP A 87 4.68 2.06 -10.07
N ASN A 88 5.11 0.86 -10.48
CA ASN A 88 6.42 0.39 -10.10
C ASN A 88 7.49 1.40 -10.46
N SER A 89 7.38 1.99 -11.64
CA SER A 89 8.40 2.95 -12.08
C SER A 89 8.48 4.15 -11.17
N ASP A 90 7.36 4.59 -10.61
CA ASP A 90 7.40 5.72 -9.71
C ASP A 90 8.15 5.36 -8.43
N VAL A 91 7.93 4.17 -7.93
CA VAL A 91 8.61 3.74 -6.72
C VAL A 91 10.10 3.61 -6.99
N LEU A 92 10.47 3.08 -8.15
CA LEU A 92 11.86 2.85 -8.46
C LEU A 92 12.62 4.13 -8.78
N THR A 93 11.96 5.11 -9.35
CA THR A 93 12.66 6.31 -9.78
C THR A 93 12.40 7.52 -8.90
N ASN A 94 11.36 7.49 -8.09
CA ASN A 94 11.02 8.64 -7.26
C ASN A 94 10.44 8.19 -5.93
N ARG A 95 11.18 7.36 -5.24
CA ARG A 95 10.69 6.81 -3.97
C ARG A 95 10.37 7.92 -2.97
N ASP A 96 11.17 8.97 -2.94
CA ASP A 96 10.93 10.04 -1.99
C ASP A 96 9.60 10.73 -2.25
N GLY A 97 9.25 10.94 -3.51
CA GLY A 97 7.96 11.53 -3.84
C GLY A 97 6.80 10.62 -3.49
N VAL A 98 7.00 9.31 -3.70
CA VAL A 98 5.98 8.33 -3.34
C VAL A 98 5.79 8.35 -1.83
N CYS A 99 6.87 8.36 -1.07
CA CYS A 99 6.78 8.37 0.38
C CYS A 99 6.14 9.66 0.90
N ALA A 100 6.44 10.79 0.27
CA ALA A 100 5.84 12.05 0.66
C ALA A 100 4.33 12.01 0.44
N THR A 101 3.91 11.42 -0.68
CA THR A 101 2.49 11.29 -0.97
C THR A 101 1.81 10.38 0.05
N ILE A 102 2.46 9.28 0.40
CA ILE A 102 1.90 8.37 1.39
C ILE A 102 1.78 9.06 2.74
N LEU A 103 2.82 9.77 3.15
CA LEU A 103 2.80 10.43 4.44
C LEU A 103 1.71 11.48 4.47
N ASP A 104 1.53 12.22 3.38
CA ASP A 104 0.48 13.21 3.30
C ASP A 104 -0.88 12.52 3.40
N ALA A 105 -1.06 11.38 2.76
CA ALA A 105 -2.32 10.66 2.83
C ALA A 105 -2.58 10.12 4.24
N CYS A 106 -1.54 9.88 5.01
CA CYS A 106 -1.71 9.47 6.40
C CYS A 106 -2.07 10.64 7.30
N GLY A 107 -1.93 11.85 6.82
CA GLY A 107 -2.20 13.04 7.61
C GLY A 107 -0.96 13.65 8.21
N GLY A 108 0.20 13.31 7.70
CA GLY A 108 1.46 13.81 8.21
C GLY A 108 2.03 12.85 9.23
N GLU A 109 3.01 13.27 9.95
CA GLU A 109 3.65 12.41 10.92
C GLU A 109 2.70 12.03 12.03
N ARG A 110 2.81 10.80 12.49
CA ARG A 110 1.95 10.34 13.54
C ARG A 110 2.43 10.97 14.83
N ASP A 111 1.51 11.40 15.66
CA ASP A 111 1.88 12.12 16.86
C ASP A 111 2.26 11.21 18.02
N GLY A 112 2.27 9.92 17.81
CA GLY A 112 2.67 9.04 18.87
C GLY A 112 1.59 8.65 19.85
N THR A 113 0.42 9.21 19.70
CA THR A 113 -0.66 8.89 20.60
C THR A 113 -1.23 7.53 20.25
N PRO A 114 -1.39 6.63 21.19
CA PRO A 114 -1.93 5.33 20.87
C PRO A 114 -3.37 5.46 20.41
N LEU A 115 -3.75 4.64 19.43
CA LEU A 115 -5.12 4.66 18.98
C LEU A 115 -5.98 3.93 19.99
N PRO A 116 -7.20 4.35 20.15
CA PRO A 116 -8.09 3.66 21.06
C PRO A 116 -8.33 2.28 20.56
N ARG A 117 -8.35 1.29 21.47
CA ARG A 117 -8.58 -0.01 21.09
C ARG A 117 -9.90 -0.17 20.45
N GLY A 118 -10.00 -0.81 19.39
CA GLY A 118 -11.25 -1.03 18.70
C GLY A 118 -11.73 0.12 17.87
N ALA A 119 -10.99 1.20 17.81
CA ALA A 119 -11.41 2.32 17.02
C ALA A 119 -11.25 1.99 15.56
N ALA A 120 -12.21 2.34 14.76
CA ALA A 120 -12.10 2.14 13.36
C ALA A 120 -11.19 3.19 12.80
N PRO A 121 -10.54 2.86 11.71
CA PRO A 121 -9.71 3.83 11.07
C PRO A 121 -10.58 4.99 10.73
N ARG A 122 -10.11 6.13 10.93
CA ARG A 122 -10.88 7.20 10.73
C ARG A 122 -10.97 7.48 9.49
N GLY A 123 -11.23 6.84 8.73
CA GLY A 123 -11.36 7.20 7.47
C GLY A 123 -11.87 8.50 7.29
N ARG A 124 -12.50 8.97 8.12
CA ARG A 124 -12.96 10.19 7.82
C ARG A 124 -11.95 10.99 8.24
N GLY A 125 -11.17 10.58 8.76
CA GLY A 125 -10.04 11.35 9.12
C GLY A 125 -10.26 12.70 9.01
#